data_40a0b370c741334ec8dd04afca9fd9e6
#
_entry.id   40a0b370c741334ec8dd04afca9fd9e6
#
_cell.length_a   1.000
_cell.length_b   1.000
_cell.length_c   1.000
_cell.angle_alpha   90.00
_cell.angle_beta   90.00
_cell.angle_gamma   90.00
#
_symmetry.space_group_name_H-M   'P 1'
#
loop_
_entity.id
_entity.type
_entity.pdbx_description
1 polymer ?
#
loop_
_entity_poly.entity_id
_entity_poly.type
_entity_poly.pdbx_seq_one_letter_code
_entity_poly.pdbx_strand_id
1 'polypeptide(L)'
;FGATPEPSGAEPIDDHRGLPRFVVQEHHATSLHWDLRLERDGVLVSWAVPRGIPPDPKQNHLAVHTEDHPMMYLEFSGEIPAGHYGAGKMHIWDHGTYETEKWTDREVMVVLHGERARGRYVLFQTKDNQWMIHRMDPPEDAEREPMPTGLRPMLATPATKIPKDEANYSFEVKWDGIRALASISGGRIRLEARSGNDVSHRYPELRELGRALGVTEVILDGEIVALDPKTGRPSFERLQRRMHVESESAIRRLRQDVPITYAIFDLLWLDGHPTTGLPYSERRRLLEGLNLAGPAWHTPAAHPGEGTALLNATRQAGLEGVLAKRLDSTYEPGVRTRHWLKVKNHLAQDFVVGGWLPGEGSRGRLGALLLGVYENDEISPGDTPEPPRLCFAGRVGTGFTDAELTRLVGLLDPLRRDTPPFDPPPPRPTAKEAIWVEPEIVVEVEFTEWTNVGILRHPSYKGQRVDKDPREVVREMGN
;
A
#
# COMPACT_ATOMS: atom_id res chain seq x y z
N PHE A 1 17.65 -31.50 23.30
CA PHE A 1 16.73 -32.42 22.60
C PHE A 1 15.81 -33.24 23.52
N GLY A 2 15.93 -33.30 24.81
CA GLY A 2 15.09 -34.11 25.72
C GLY A 2 13.95 -33.41 26.43
N ALA A 3 13.69 -32.09 26.18
CA ALA A 3 12.71 -31.30 26.90
C ALA A 3 11.68 -30.60 25.99
N THR A 4 11.68 -30.87 24.69
CA THR A 4 10.74 -30.29 23.72
C THR A 4 9.84 -31.36 23.14
N PRO A 5 8.60 -31.08 22.72
CA PRO A 5 7.76 -32.00 21.96
C PRO A 5 8.29 -32.25 20.54
N GLU A 6 9.54 -31.90 20.28
CA GLU A 6 10.23 -32.25 19.05
C GLU A 6 10.41 -33.77 18.97
N PRO A 7 10.27 -34.35 17.79
CA PRO A 7 10.45 -35.76 17.59
C PRO A 7 11.86 -36.19 18.01
N SER A 8 11.99 -37.24 18.85
CA SER A 8 13.29 -37.79 19.27
C SER A 8 13.88 -38.65 18.14
N GLY A 9 15.08 -38.28 17.66
CA GLY A 9 15.76 -38.88 16.50
C GLY A 9 16.27 -40.31 16.67
N ALA A 10 15.38 -41.26 17.04
CA ALA A 10 15.78 -42.64 17.35
C ALA A 10 15.13 -43.69 16.43
N GLU A 11 14.63 -43.37 15.25
CA GLU A 11 14.13 -44.39 14.32
C GLU A 11 15.14 -44.71 13.19
N PRO A 12 15.26 -45.99 12.76
CA PRO A 12 16.21 -46.37 11.73
C PRO A 12 15.84 -45.78 10.39
N ILE A 13 16.84 -45.24 9.70
CA ILE A 13 16.76 -44.71 8.36
C ILE A 13 16.45 -45.87 7.41
N ASP A 14 15.35 -45.81 6.68
CA ASP A 14 15.06 -46.68 5.56
C ASP A 14 16.10 -46.42 4.47
N ASP A 15 16.83 -47.46 4.08
CA ASP A 15 17.90 -47.41 3.06
C ASP A 15 17.26 -47.22 1.67
N HIS A 16 16.79 -46.01 1.40
CA HIS A 16 16.28 -45.64 0.09
C HIS A 16 17.41 -45.64 -0.92
N ARG A 17 17.47 -46.66 -1.76
CA ARG A 17 18.32 -46.73 -2.96
C ARG A 17 17.90 -45.68 -4.00
N GLY A 18 17.90 -44.42 -3.61
CA GLY A 18 17.47 -43.30 -4.41
C GLY A 18 18.34 -42.07 -4.17
N LEU A 19 18.05 -40.99 -4.88
CA LEU A 19 18.65 -39.70 -4.63
C LEU A 19 18.29 -39.20 -3.21
N PRO A 20 19.20 -38.47 -2.51
CA PRO A 20 18.90 -37.87 -1.23
C PRO A 20 17.73 -36.89 -1.33
N ARG A 21 17.00 -36.75 -0.23
CA ARG A 21 15.78 -35.93 -0.17
C ARG A 21 16.07 -34.52 0.31
N PHE A 22 15.20 -33.61 -0.03
CA PHE A 22 15.16 -32.28 0.56
C PHE A 22 13.75 -31.88 0.95
N VAL A 23 13.67 -30.93 1.86
CA VAL A 23 12.43 -30.21 2.19
C VAL A 23 12.72 -28.72 2.32
N VAL A 24 11.76 -27.92 1.88
CA VAL A 24 11.69 -26.49 2.17
C VAL A 24 10.45 -26.26 3.02
N GLN A 25 10.65 -25.72 4.22
CA GLN A 25 9.56 -25.46 5.16
C GLN A 25 9.37 -23.96 5.35
N GLU A 26 8.15 -23.48 5.12
CA GLU A 26 7.76 -22.11 5.44
C GLU A 26 7.54 -22.01 6.94
N HIS A 27 8.35 -21.19 7.62
CA HIS A 27 8.38 -21.10 9.05
C HIS A 27 7.95 -19.70 9.54
N HIS A 28 6.76 -19.66 10.13
CA HIS A 28 6.18 -18.46 10.76
C HIS A 28 6.65 -18.33 12.21
N ALA A 29 7.94 -18.03 12.40
CA ALA A 29 8.56 -17.73 13.69
C ALA A 29 8.43 -16.22 14.01
N THR A 30 9.35 -15.65 14.81
CA THR A 30 9.45 -14.20 15.05
C THR A 30 9.52 -13.42 13.73
N SER A 31 10.22 -13.97 12.74
CA SER A 31 10.26 -13.49 11.36
C SER A 31 9.99 -14.65 10.43
N LEU A 32 9.18 -14.42 9.38
CA LEU A 32 8.95 -15.40 8.34
C LEU A 32 10.24 -15.69 7.61
N HIS A 33 10.55 -17.00 7.42
CA HIS A 33 11.65 -17.49 6.63
C HIS A 33 11.33 -18.90 6.10
N TRP A 34 12.16 -19.38 5.19
CA TRP A 34 12.05 -20.73 4.62
C TRP A 34 13.27 -21.52 5.01
N ASP A 35 13.09 -22.65 5.67
CA ASP A 35 14.15 -23.58 6.02
C ASP A 35 14.39 -24.54 4.86
N LEU A 36 15.49 -24.39 4.14
CA LEU A 36 15.99 -25.39 3.20
C LEU A 36 16.80 -26.42 3.97
N ARG A 37 16.39 -27.68 3.88
CA ARG A 37 17.04 -28.83 4.54
C ARG A 37 17.38 -29.90 3.52
N LEU A 38 18.66 -30.29 3.49
CA LEU A 38 19.22 -31.27 2.57
C LEU A 38 19.65 -32.51 3.37
N GLU A 39 19.11 -33.66 3.02
CA GLU A 39 19.48 -34.97 3.62
C GLU A 39 20.93 -35.32 3.31
N ARG A 40 21.79 -35.50 4.33
CA ARG A 40 23.16 -35.91 4.17
C ARG A 40 23.67 -36.65 5.40
N ASP A 41 24.33 -37.75 5.23
CA ASP A 41 24.98 -38.53 6.28
C ASP A 41 24.06 -38.80 7.49
N GLY A 42 22.75 -39.00 7.25
CA GLY A 42 21.77 -39.32 8.28
C GLY A 42 21.21 -38.13 9.06
N VAL A 43 21.49 -36.90 8.62
CA VAL A 43 20.94 -35.63 9.16
C VAL A 43 20.41 -34.74 8.05
N LEU A 44 19.75 -33.64 8.44
CA LEU A 44 19.31 -32.59 7.55
C LEU A 44 20.19 -31.36 7.74
N VAL A 45 21.15 -31.17 6.85
CA VAL A 45 21.93 -29.92 6.81
C VAL A 45 21.00 -28.77 6.40
N SER A 46 20.97 -27.70 7.19
CA SER A 46 19.87 -26.76 7.17
C SER A 46 20.31 -25.29 7.02
N TRP A 47 19.53 -24.51 6.23
CA TRP A 47 19.70 -23.08 6.07
C TRP A 47 18.36 -22.39 6.20
N ALA A 48 18.29 -21.36 7.05
CA ALA A 48 17.14 -20.43 7.11
C ALA A 48 17.31 -19.36 6.03
N VAL A 49 16.34 -19.24 5.12
CA VAL A 49 16.36 -18.32 3.97
C VAL A 49 15.24 -17.30 4.14
N PRO A 50 15.55 -16.06 4.61
CA PRO A 50 14.55 -15.06 4.97
C PRO A 50 13.67 -14.53 3.82
N ARG A 51 14.06 -14.76 2.58
CA ARG A 51 13.33 -14.35 1.38
C ARG A 51 12.84 -15.52 0.54
N GLY A 52 12.95 -16.75 1.04
CA GLY A 52 12.63 -17.97 0.30
C GLY A 52 13.69 -18.34 -0.74
N ILE A 53 13.44 -19.44 -1.45
CA ILE A 53 14.33 -19.95 -2.50
C ILE A 53 14.30 -18.98 -3.70
N PRO A 54 15.47 -18.50 -4.21
CA PRO A 54 15.49 -17.55 -5.31
C PRO A 54 14.95 -18.19 -6.61
N PRO A 55 13.94 -17.60 -7.24
CA PRO A 55 13.36 -18.14 -8.49
C PRO A 55 14.14 -17.72 -9.74
N ASP A 56 15.04 -16.74 -9.63
CA ASP A 56 15.73 -16.10 -10.74
C ASP A 56 17.25 -15.97 -10.45
N PRO A 57 18.14 -16.28 -11.39
CA PRO A 57 19.59 -16.12 -11.22
C PRO A 57 20.05 -14.65 -11.05
N LYS A 58 19.22 -13.67 -11.36
CA LYS A 58 19.53 -12.25 -11.14
C LYS A 58 19.51 -11.83 -9.66
N GLN A 59 19.04 -12.71 -8.75
CA GLN A 59 18.91 -12.40 -7.34
C GLN A 59 19.60 -13.46 -6.47
N ASN A 60 20.43 -13.01 -5.53
CA ASN A 60 20.96 -13.87 -4.47
C ASN A 60 20.15 -13.62 -3.19
N HIS A 61 19.77 -14.71 -2.51
CA HIS A 61 19.13 -14.59 -1.21
C HIS A 61 20.10 -14.98 -0.09
N LEU A 62 20.01 -14.28 1.04
CA LEU A 62 20.72 -14.65 2.26
C LEU A 62 20.21 -16.04 2.70
N ALA A 63 21.13 -16.93 3.04
CA ALA A 63 20.87 -18.22 3.66
C ALA A 63 21.71 -18.31 4.94
N VAL A 64 21.08 -18.45 6.08
CA VAL A 64 21.78 -18.56 7.36
C VAL A 64 21.90 -20.02 7.70
N HIS A 65 23.14 -20.55 7.72
CA HIS A 65 23.40 -21.95 8.11
C HIS A 65 23.05 -22.14 9.59
N THR A 66 22.17 -23.10 9.86
CA THR A 66 21.71 -23.45 11.20
C THR A 66 22.32 -24.81 11.62
N GLU A 67 21.97 -25.28 12.81
CA GLU A 67 22.31 -26.64 13.25
C GLU A 67 21.66 -27.70 12.35
N ASP A 68 22.31 -28.87 12.28
CA ASP A 68 21.75 -30.01 11.60
C ASP A 68 20.51 -30.55 12.34
N HIS A 69 19.48 -30.93 11.58
CA HIS A 69 18.23 -31.41 12.14
C HIS A 69 18.04 -32.92 11.93
N PRO A 70 17.27 -33.59 12.80
CA PRO A 70 16.89 -35.00 12.63
C PRO A 70 16.07 -35.22 11.34
N MET A 71 16.21 -36.40 10.75
CA MET A 71 15.54 -36.81 9.50
C MET A 71 14.02 -36.64 9.50
N MET A 72 13.39 -36.78 10.65
CA MET A 72 11.93 -36.62 10.79
C MET A 72 11.39 -35.21 10.48
N TYR A 73 12.25 -34.22 10.42
CA TYR A 73 11.86 -32.88 9.94
C TYR A 73 11.53 -32.83 8.44
N LEU A 74 11.89 -33.88 7.65
CA LEU A 74 11.45 -33.97 6.25
C LEU A 74 9.93 -33.97 6.08
N GLU A 75 9.21 -34.51 7.06
CA GLU A 75 7.75 -34.66 7.02
C GLU A 75 7.05 -33.76 8.08
N PHE A 76 7.84 -33.01 8.83
CA PHE A 76 7.29 -32.21 9.91
C PHE A 76 6.51 -31.00 9.39
N SER A 77 5.24 -30.92 9.77
CA SER A 77 4.37 -29.76 9.62
C SER A 77 3.56 -29.61 10.92
N GLY A 78 3.64 -28.46 11.57
CA GLY A 78 2.99 -28.26 12.87
C GLY A 78 3.38 -26.97 13.56
N GLU A 79 3.01 -26.85 14.83
CA GLU A 79 3.33 -25.70 15.67
C GLU A 79 4.37 -26.08 16.72
N ILE A 80 5.48 -25.35 16.76
CA ILE A 80 6.47 -25.42 17.82
C ILE A 80 6.07 -24.42 18.91
N PRO A 81 5.80 -24.88 20.15
CA PRO A 81 5.26 -24.03 21.22
C PRO A 81 6.15 -22.84 21.57
N ALA A 82 5.53 -21.75 21.99
CA ALA A 82 6.22 -20.57 22.45
C ALA A 82 7.16 -20.88 23.64
N GLY A 83 8.36 -20.31 23.62
CA GLY A 83 9.40 -20.54 24.63
C GLY A 83 10.43 -21.61 24.27
N HIS A 84 10.23 -22.33 23.19
CA HIS A 84 11.22 -23.25 22.61
C HIS A 84 12.01 -22.59 21.49
N TYR A 85 13.22 -23.07 21.23
CA TYR A 85 14.00 -22.65 20.06
C TYR A 85 13.22 -23.01 18.78
N GLY A 86 13.13 -22.07 17.84
CA GLY A 86 12.34 -22.27 16.63
C GLY A 86 10.82 -22.18 16.80
N ALA A 87 10.32 -21.62 17.93
CA ALA A 87 8.88 -21.46 18.18
C ALA A 87 8.17 -20.76 17.01
N GLY A 88 7.04 -21.34 16.55
CA GLY A 88 6.24 -20.85 15.44
C GLY A 88 5.49 -21.95 14.71
N LYS A 89 4.77 -21.56 13.64
CA LYS A 89 4.08 -22.51 12.76
C LYS A 89 4.96 -22.83 11.57
N MET A 90 5.07 -24.10 11.25
CA MET A 90 5.88 -24.60 10.15
C MET A 90 5.01 -25.41 9.20
N HIS A 91 5.12 -25.14 7.90
CA HIS A 91 4.40 -25.84 6.84
C HIS A 91 5.39 -26.27 5.75
N ILE A 92 5.22 -27.47 5.22
CA ILE A 92 6.01 -27.91 4.07
C ILE A 92 5.59 -27.05 2.87
N TRP A 93 6.53 -26.23 2.36
CA TRP A 93 6.37 -25.40 1.19
C TRP A 93 6.70 -26.14 -0.09
N ASP A 94 7.76 -26.98 -0.05
CA ASP A 94 8.16 -27.87 -1.13
C ASP A 94 9.00 -29.03 -0.59
N HIS A 95 9.06 -30.13 -1.33
CA HIS A 95 9.89 -31.28 -1.01
C HIS A 95 10.22 -32.06 -2.29
N GLY A 96 11.23 -32.91 -2.21
CA GLY A 96 11.64 -33.73 -3.33
C GLY A 96 12.98 -34.42 -3.10
N THR A 97 13.66 -34.72 -4.17
CA THR A 97 15.01 -35.29 -4.18
C THR A 97 16.00 -34.31 -4.75
N TYR A 98 17.30 -34.56 -4.56
CA TYR A 98 18.32 -33.70 -5.16
C TYR A 98 19.56 -34.50 -5.58
N GLU A 99 20.32 -33.96 -6.53
CA GLU A 99 21.64 -34.43 -6.92
C GLU A 99 22.70 -33.50 -6.37
N THR A 100 23.82 -34.04 -5.88
CA THR A 100 24.97 -33.26 -5.43
C THR A 100 25.98 -33.09 -6.55
N GLU A 101 26.26 -31.86 -7.00
CA GLU A 101 27.35 -31.59 -7.95
C GLU A 101 28.65 -31.24 -7.21
N LYS A 102 28.54 -30.55 -6.08
CA LYS A 102 29.68 -30.18 -5.22
C LYS A 102 29.25 -30.04 -3.77
N TRP A 103 30.08 -30.47 -2.85
CA TRP A 103 29.87 -30.30 -1.43
C TRP A 103 31.20 -30.07 -0.70
N THR A 104 31.39 -28.89 -0.16
CA THR A 104 32.54 -28.49 0.66
C THR A 104 32.04 -27.74 1.89
N ASP A 105 32.92 -27.44 2.83
CA ASP A 105 32.58 -26.67 4.03
C ASP A 105 32.09 -25.22 3.73
N ARG A 106 32.35 -24.71 2.52
CA ARG A 106 32.05 -23.33 2.12
C ARG A 106 31.18 -23.20 0.88
N GLU A 107 30.86 -24.31 0.23
CA GLU A 107 30.10 -24.29 -1.02
C GLU A 107 29.37 -25.61 -1.23
N VAL A 108 28.09 -25.52 -1.49
CA VAL A 108 27.20 -26.64 -1.80
C VAL A 108 26.51 -26.34 -3.13
N MET A 109 26.69 -27.23 -4.12
CA MET A 109 25.99 -27.14 -5.41
C MET A 109 25.10 -28.37 -5.57
N VAL A 110 23.82 -28.12 -5.81
CA VAL A 110 22.81 -29.17 -5.93
C VAL A 110 21.87 -28.90 -7.09
N VAL A 111 21.29 -29.97 -7.64
CA VAL A 111 20.15 -29.89 -8.55
C VAL A 111 18.93 -30.37 -7.79
N LEU A 112 18.01 -29.48 -7.49
CA LEU A 112 16.76 -29.77 -6.78
C LEU A 112 15.69 -30.29 -7.75
N HIS A 113 14.94 -31.31 -7.34
CA HIS A 113 13.84 -31.94 -8.07
C HIS A 113 12.54 -31.86 -7.23
N GLY A 114 12.13 -30.62 -6.90
CA GLY A 114 10.87 -30.33 -6.23
C GLY A 114 9.75 -29.96 -7.20
N GLU A 115 8.61 -29.61 -6.65
CA GLU A 115 7.49 -29.05 -7.43
C GLU A 115 7.67 -27.56 -7.70
N ARG A 116 8.18 -26.81 -6.70
CA ARG A 116 8.40 -25.35 -6.73
C ARG A 116 9.88 -24.99 -6.84
N ALA A 117 10.73 -25.66 -6.05
CA ALA A 117 12.19 -25.49 -6.09
C ALA A 117 12.79 -26.54 -7.03
N ARG A 118 13.04 -26.16 -8.27
CA ARG A 118 13.57 -27.04 -9.31
C ARG A 118 14.76 -26.41 -10.02
N GLY A 119 15.77 -27.22 -10.36
CA GLY A 119 16.96 -26.81 -11.10
C GLY A 119 18.19 -26.65 -10.21
N ARG A 120 19.25 -26.08 -10.78
CA ARG A 120 20.58 -26.00 -10.17
C ARG A 120 20.70 -24.78 -9.25
N TYR A 121 21.15 -25.05 -8.01
CA TYR A 121 21.40 -24.02 -6.99
C TYR A 121 22.81 -24.15 -6.42
N VAL A 122 23.42 -23.03 -6.07
CA VAL A 122 24.64 -22.97 -5.28
C VAL A 122 24.39 -22.20 -3.98
N LEU A 123 24.81 -22.79 -2.87
CA LEU A 123 24.93 -22.12 -1.59
C LEU A 123 26.42 -21.89 -1.32
N PHE A 124 26.81 -20.68 -1.00
CA PHE A 124 28.21 -20.34 -0.72
C PHE A 124 28.32 -19.44 0.49
N GLN A 125 29.32 -19.78 1.34
CA GLN A 125 29.59 -19.04 2.57
C GLN A 125 30.22 -17.67 2.26
N THR A 126 29.67 -16.64 2.90
CA THR A 126 30.22 -15.28 2.84
C THR A 126 30.97 -14.93 4.12
N LYS A 127 30.38 -15.20 5.27
CA LYS A 127 31.01 -14.95 6.59
C LYS A 127 30.33 -15.77 7.67
N ASP A 128 31.12 -16.45 8.53
CA ASP A 128 30.63 -17.25 9.67
C ASP A 128 29.50 -18.20 9.22
N ASN A 129 28.29 -18.08 9.79
CA ASN A 129 27.11 -18.86 9.38
C ASN A 129 26.28 -18.17 8.28
N GLN A 130 26.73 -17.05 7.73
CA GLN A 130 26.04 -16.36 6.64
C GLN A 130 26.48 -16.93 5.31
N TRP A 131 25.51 -17.42 4.57
CA TRP A 131 25.65 -17.94 3.21
C TRP A 131 24.73 -17.18 2.27
N MET A 132 24.96 -17.34 0.99
CA MET A 132 24.03 -16.91 -0.06
C MET A 132 23.57 -18.15 -0.82
N ILE A 133 22.28 -18.17 -1.16
CA ILE A 133 21.73 -19.11 -2.12
C ILE A 133 21.47 -18.40 -3.44
N HIS A 134 21.90 -19.02 -4.54
CA HIS A 134 21.78 -18.50 -5.89
C HIS A 134 21.26 -19.59 -6.82
N ARG A 135 20.29 -19.26 -7.66
CA ARG A 135 19.84 -20.13 -8.76
C ARG A 135 20.83 -20.01 -9.93
N MET A 136 21.31 -21.14 -10.46
CA MET A 136 22.28 -21.14 -11.56
C MET A 136 21.61 -21.30 -12.93
N ASP A 137 20.48 -22.01 -12.97
CA ASP A 137 19.70 -22.18 -14.19
C ASP A 137 18.85 -20.95 -14.50
N PRO A 138 18.51 -20.72 -15.78
CA PRO A 138 17.49 -19.73 -16.14
C PRO A 138 16.20 -19.94 -15.31
N PRO A 139 15.40 -18.89 -15.09
CA PRO A 139 14.09 -19.06 -14.47
C PRO A 139 13.26 -20.05 -15.29
N GLU A 140 12.40 -20.84 -14.64
CA GLU A 140 11.48 -21.74 -15.35
C GLU A 140 10.53 -20.96 -16.25
N ASP A 141 10.18 -19.78 -15.80
CA ASP A 141 9.40 -18.80 -16.53
C ASP A 141 10.33 -17.79 -17.21
N ALA A 142 10.53 -17.97 -18.52
CA ALA A 142 11.41 -17.11 -19.31
C ALA A 142 10.90 -15.65 -19.43
N GLU A 143 9.62 -15.41 -19.20
CA GLU A 143 8.99 -14.07 -19.25
C GLU A 143 9.00 -13.37 -17.89
N ARG A 144 9.54 -14.02 -16.86
CA ARG A 144 9.65 -13.43 -15.53
C ARG A 144 10.53 -12.18 -15.53
N GLU A 145 9.97 -11.07 -15.04
CA GLU A 145 10.67 -9.81 -14.88
C GLU A 145 10.96 -9.52 -13.39
N PRO A 146 11.91 -8.65 -13.05
CA PRO A 146 12.06 -8.16 -11.67
C PRO A 146 10.92 -7.22 -11.31
N MET A 147 10.47 -7.27 -10.03
CA MET A 147 9.42 -6.39 -9.53
C MET A 147 9.81 -4.92 -9.74
N PRO A 148 8.97 -4.11 -10.40
CA PRO A 148 9.25 -2.70 -10.64
C PRO A 148 9.21 -1.89 -9.34
N THR A 149 9.96 -0.80 -9.32
CA THR A 149 9.98 0.18 -8.22
C THR A 149 9.51 1.54 -8.69
N GLY A 150 9.00 2.37 -7.77
CA GLY A 150 8.62 3.75 -8.06
C GLY A 150 7.36 3.90 -8.91
N LEU A 151 6.49 2.88 -8.96
CA LEU A 151 5.19 3.00 -9.61
C LEU A 151 4.35 4.09 -8.92
N ARG A 152 3.56 4.80 -9.72
CA ARG A 152 2.60 5.80 -9.23
C ARG A 152 1.17 5.28 -9.43
N PRO A 153 0.25 5.55 -8.48
CA PRO A 153 -1.14 5.16 -8.67
C PRO A 153 -1.80 5.85 -9.86
N MET A 154 -2.59 5.09 -10.65
CA MET A 154 -3.47 5.63 -11.66
C MET A 154 -4.56 6.49 -11.02
N LEU A 155 -4.94 7.60 -11.66
CA LEU A 155 -5.84 8.61 -11.10
C LEU A 155 -7.19 8.62 -11.82
N ALA A 156 -8.27 8.68 -11.04
CA ALA A 156 -9.62 8.80 -11.57
C ALA A 156 -9.96 10.24 -11.98
N THR A 157 -10.76 10.39 -13.03
CA THR A 157 -11.35 11.66 -13.44
C THR A 157 -12.65 11.93 -12.68
N PRO A 158 -12.91 13.15 -12.18
CA PRO A 158 -14.20 13.52 -11.61
C PRO A 158 -15.32 13.36 -12.61
N ALA A 159 -16.49 12.88 -12.15
CA ALA A 159 -17.72 12.84 -12.92
C ALA A 159 -18.91 13.19 -12.02
N THR A 160 -19.90 13.88 -12.58
CA THR A 160 -21.12 14.29 -11.84
C THR A 160 -22.18 13.21 -11.81
N LYS A 161 -22.10 12.26 -12.72
CA LYS A 161 -23.10 11.18 -12.91
C LYS A 161 -22.40 9.85 -13.22
N ILE A 162 -23.10 8.78 -12.93
CA ILE A 162 -22.75 7.44 -13.38
C ILE A 162 -22.73 7.40 -14.93
N PRO A 163 -21.75 6.70 -15.54
CA PRO A 163 -21.72 6.48 -16.99
C PRO A 163 -23.01 5.84 -17.47
N LYS A 164 -23.52 6.26 -18.63
CA LYS A 164 -24.79 5.72 -19.18
C LYS A 164 -24.67 4.25 -19.61
N ASP A 165 -23.46 3.81 -19.97
CA ASP A 165 -23.10 2.46 -20.38
C ASP A 165 -22.59 1.63 -19.19
N GLU A 166 -23.36 1.60 -18.09
CA GLU A 166 -22.96 0.94 -16.82
C GLU A 166 -22.43 -0.50 -17.04
N ALA A 167 -22.98 -1.24 -18.00
CA ALA A 167 -22.57 -2.61 -18.31
C ALA A 167 -21.07 -2.74 -18.69
N ASN A 168 -20.43 -1.67 -19.15
CA ASN A 168 -19.00 -1.65 -19.48
C ASN A 168 -18.10 -1.26 -18.31
N TYR A 169 -18.68 -1.05 -17.14
CA TYR A 169 -17.97 -0.64 -15.93
C TYR A 169 -18.23 -1.59 -14.77
N SER A 170 -17.23 -1.68 -13.89
CA SER A 170 -17.41 -2.18 -12.54
C SER A 170 -17.35 -1.00 -11.57
N PHE A 171 -18.18 -1.05 -10.54
CA PHE A 171 -18.31 0.01 -9.56
C PHE A 171 -17.84 -0.46 -8.18
N GLU A 172 -17.09 0.39 -7.51
CA GLU A 172 -16.57 0.14 -6.18
C GLU A 172 -16.87 1.32 -5.26
N VAL A 173 -16.95 1.07 -3.95
CA VAL A 173 -17.05 2.15 -2.98
C VAL A 173 -15.80 3.04 -3.09
N LYS A 174 -16.00 4.35 -3.16
CA LYS A 174 -14.89 5.30 -3.04
C LYS A 174 -14.56 5.47 -1.57
N TRP A 175 -13.46 4.83 -1.18
CA TRP A 175 -12.92 4.91 0.17
C TRP A 175 -12.30 6.27 0.44
N ASP A 176 -12.55 6.83 1.64
CA ASP A 176 -11.96 8.07 2.11
C ASP A 176 -10.79 7.76 3.05
N GLY A 177 -9.57 7.88 2.54
CA GLY A 177 -8.35 7.48 3.25
C GLY A 177 -7.07 7.97 2.59
N ILE A 178 -6.01 7.17 2.70
CA ILE A 178 -4.71 7.39 2.05
C ILE A 178 -4.46 6.30 1.04
N ARG A 179 -4.28 6.70 -0.22
CA ARG A 179 -3.87 5.79 -1.28
C ARG A 179 -2.46 5.29 -1.05
N ALA A 180 -2.28 3.99 -1.08
CA ALA A 180 -0.96 3.38 -0.98
C ALA A 180 -0.79 2.22 -1.95
N LEU A 181 0.39 2.10 -2.55
CA LEU A 181 0.85 0.91 -3.23
C LEU A 181 1.61 0.03 -2.25
N ALA A 182 1.24 -1.25 -2.16
CA ALA A 182 1.92 -2.23 -1.33
C ALA A 182 2.74 -3.16 -2.20
N SER A 183 4.06 -3.05 -2.14
CA SER A 183 4.99 -3.99 -2.76
C SER A 183 5.34 -5.07 -1.73
N ILE A 184 5.07 -6.34 -2.07
CA ILE A 184 5.28 -7.49 -1.19
C ILE A 184 6.17 -8.50 -1.89
N SER A 185 7.24 -8.91 -1.20
CA SER A 185 8.18 -9.94 -1.66
C SER A 185 8.85 -10.60 -0.46
N GLY A 186 8.96 -11.93 -0.47
CA GLY A 186 9.56 -12.70 0.62
C GLY A 186 8.94 -12.40 1.99
N GLY A 187 7.62 -12.32 2.06
CA GLY A 187 6.88 -12.04 3.30
C GLY A 187 7.03 -10.63 3.85
N ARG A 188 7.69 -9.72 3.15
CA ARG A 188 7.91 -8.33 3.56
C ARG A 188 7.05 -7.38 2.74
N ILE A 189 6.49 -6.39 3.41
CA ILE A 189 5.67 -5.34 2.78
C ILE A 189 6.38 -4.00 2.84
N ARG A 190 6.30 -3.27 1.74
CA ARG A 190 6.63 -1.85 1.63
C ARG A 190 5.42 -1.10 1.13
N LEU A 191 5.03 -0.05 1.84
CA LEU A 191 3.90 0.81 1.52
C LEU A 191 4.41 2.15 1.02
N GLU A 192 4.06 2.51 -0.20
CA GLU A 192 4.39 3.80 -0.78
C GLU A 192 3.11 4.62 -0.99
N ALA A 193 3.02 5.76 -0.31
CA ALA A 193 1.93 6.70 -0.51
C ALA A 193 1.93 7.26 -1.95
N ARG A 194 0.84 7.92 -2.36
CA ARG A 194 0.74 8.56 -3.67
C ARG A 194 1.92 9.49 -3.99
N SER A 195 2.47 10.19 -3.00
CA SER A 195 3.66 11.02 -3.13
C SER A 195 4.94 10.24 -3.45
N GLY A 196 4.95 8.91 -3.27
CA GLY A 196 6.12 8.04 -3.36
C GLY A 196 6.89 7.92 -2.04
N ASN A 197 6.41 8.53 -0.96
CA ASN A 197 7.02 8.40 0.36
C ASN A 197 6.72 7.02 0.96
N ASP A 198 7.72 6.42 1.57
CA ASP A 198 7.56 5.18 2.33
C ASP A 198 6.84 5.45 3.66
N VAL A 199 5.67 4.85 3.82
CA VAL A 199 4.83 4.97 5.01
C VAL A 199 4.68 3.67 5.79
N SER A 200 5.47 2.66 5.46
CA SER A 200 5.39 1.30 6.04
C SER A 200 5.48 1.29 7.56
N HIS A 201 6.33 2.14 8.14
CA HIS A 201 6.54 2.22 9.58
C HIS A 201 5.30 2.70 10.35
N ARG A 202 4.41 3.48 9.71
CA ARG A 202 3.19 4.03 10.31
C ARG A 202 2.07 3.00 10.45
N TYR A 203 2.12 1.92 9.66
CA TYR A 203 1.08 0.88 9.58
C TYR A 203 1.66 -0.52 9.83
N PRO A 204 2.30 -0.77 10.99
CA PRO A 204 2.98 -2.04 11.27
C PRO A 204 2.05 -3.25 11.26
N GLU A 205 0.74 -3.07 11.46
CA GLU A 205 -0.28 -4.13 11.37
C GLU A 205 -0.38 -4.74 9.96
N LEU A 206 0.00 -4.01 8.91
CA LEU A 206 0.00 -4.52 7.54
C LEU A 206 1.19 -5.44 7.23
N ARG A 207 2.16 -5.58 8.14
CA ARG A 207 3.25 -6.58 7.99
C ARG A 207 2.70 -8.00 7.92
N GLU A 208 1.58 -8.26 8.58
CA GLU A 208 0.92 -9.56 8.54
C GLU A 208 0.37 -9.90 7.15
N LEU A 209 0.00 -8.90 6.32
CA LEU A 209 -0.37 -9.12 4.91
C LEU A 209 0.82 -9.68 4.13
N GLY A 210 2.03 -9.13 4.34
CA GLY A 210 3.24 -9.69 3.73
C GLY A 210 3.46 -11.14 4.14
N ARG A 211 3.32 -11.45 5.43
CA ARG A 211 3.46 -12.82 5.94
C ARG A 211 2.39 -13.76 5.37
N ALA A 212 1.15 -13.29 5.23
CA ALA A 212 0.06 -14.10 4.69
C ALA A 212 0.27 -14.46 3.20
N LEU A 213 0.97 -13.62 2.44
CA LEU A 213 1.32 -13.87 1.04
C LEU A 213 2.58 -14.74 0.87
N GLY A 214 3.39 -14.91 1.92
CA GLY A 214 4.56 -15.78 1.89
C GLY A 214 5.56 -15.40 0.80
N VAL A 215 5.82 -16.33 -0.13
CA VAL A 215 6.74 -16.12 -1.27
C VAL A 215 6.10 -15.37 -2.43
N THR A 216 4.78 -15.22 -2.45
CA THR A 216 4.09 -14.56 -3.57
C THR A 216 4.55 -13.11 -3.69
N GLU A 217 5.02 -12.74 -4.87
CA GLU A 217 5.44 -11.38 -5.16
C GLU A 217 4.29 -10.59 -5.77
N VAL A 218 3.87 -9.51 -5.11
CA VAL A 218 2.76 -8.68 -5.60
C VAL A 218 3.02 -7.19 -5.42
N ILE A 219 2.43 -6.38 -6.32
CA ILE A 219 2.18 -4.95 -6.08
C ILE A 219 0.66 -4.76 -6.08
N LEU A 220 0.14 -4.35 -4.95
CA LEU A 220 -1.28 -4.11 -4.70
C LEU A 220 -1.54 -2.62 -4.64
N ASP A 221 -2.70 -2.20 -5.16
CA ASP A 221 -3.18 -0.83 -5.07
C ASP A 221 -4.41 -0.78 -4.19
N GLY A 222 -4.41 0.11 -3.22
CA GLY A 222 -5.49 0.18 -2.24
C GLY A 222 -5.54 1.50 -1.48
N GLU A 223 -6.53 1.60 -0.61
CA GLU A 223 -6.76 2.75 0.28
C GLU A 223 -6.64 2.31 1.73
N ILE A 224 -5.78 2.96 2.51
CA ILE A 224 -5.70 2.79 3.96
C ILE A 224 -6.76 3.69 4.58
N VAL A 225 -7.70 3.10 5.31
CA VAL A 225 -8.80 3.82 5.96
C VAL A 225 -8.87 3.52 7.45
N ALA A 226 -9.31 4.49 8.25
CA ALA A 226 -9.71 4.27 9.63
C ALA A 226 -11.23 4.35 9.70
N LEU A 227 -11.86 3.43 10.43
CA LEU A 227 -13.30 3.44 10.60
C LEU A 227 -13.69 4.13 11.93
N ASP A 228 -14.78 4.87 11.90
CA ASP A 228 -15.40 5.38 13.10
C ASP A 228 -16.07 4.22 13.87
N PRO A 229 -15.72 3.95 15.13
CA PRO A 229 -16.21 2.78 15.86
C PRO A 229 -17.71 2.83 16.19
N LYS A 230 -18.34 4.01 16.12
CA LYS A 230 -19.76 4.18 16.39
C LYS A 230 -20.61 3.97 15.15
N THR A 231 -20.12 4.44 14.00
CA THR A 231 -20.88 4.43 12.75
C THR A 231 -20.42 3.36 11.75
N GLY A 232 -19.21 2.82 11.93
CA GLY A 232 -18.57 1.90 10.99
C GLY A 232 -18.13 2.57 9.68
N ARG A 233 -18.23 3.89 9.56
CA ARG A 233 -17.90 4.65 8.35
C ARG A 233 -16.42 5.02 8.31
N PRO A 234 -15.81 5.16 7.12
CA PRO A 234 -14.50 5.77 6.98
C PRO A 234 -14.46 7.16 7.63
N SER A 235 -13.39 7.45 8.36
CA SER A 235 -13.17 8.74 9.01
C SER A 235 -11.74 9.20 8.76
N PHE A 236 -11.59 10.13 7.84
CA PHE A 236 -10.30 10.72 7.51
C PHE A 236 -9.70 11.48 8.71
N GLU A 237 -10.54 12.18 9.50
CA GLU A 237 -10.10 12.85 10.74
C GLU A 237 -9.41 11.88 11.73
N ARG A 238 -9.96 10.69 11.90
CA ARG A 238 -9.33 9.65 12.74
C ARG A 238 -8.00 9.19 12.14
N LEU A 239 -7.98 8.95 10.82
CA LEU A 239 -6.78 8.49 10.12
C LEU A 239 -5.65 9.52 10.21
N GLN A 240 -5.96 10.81 10.15
CA GLN A 240 -5.00 11.91 10.29
C GLN A 240 -4.16 11.80 11.56
N ARG A 241 -4.73 11.30 12.66
CA ARG A 241 -3.99 11.11 13.92
C ARG A 241 -2.81 10.16 13.76
N ARG A 242 -2.80 9.31 12.73
CA ARG A 242 -1.71 8.37 12.43
C ARG A 242 -0.74 8.88 11.36
N MET A 243 -1.18 9.81 10.52
CA MET A 243 -0.42 10.25 9.34
C MET A 243 0.88 11.00 9.67
N HIS A 244 0.95 11.66 10.84
CA HIS A 244 2.07 12.51 11.22
C HIS A 244 2.98 11.90 12.29
N VAL A 245 2.76 10.62 12.64
CA VAL A 245 3.44 10.01 13.78
C VAL A 245 4.64 9.22 13.30
N GLU A 246 5.82 9.58 13.81
CA GLU A 246 7.11 8.93 13.51
C GLU A 246 7.61 8.06 14.68
N SER A 247 7.18 8.37 15.92
CA SER A 247 7.63 7.67 17.11
C SER A 247 6.99 6.27 17.21
N GLU A 248 7.80 5.23 17.31
CA GLU A 248 7.32 3.84 17.45
C GLU A 248 6.38 3.64 18.65
N SER A 249 6.66 4.30 19.78
CA SER A 249 5.81 4.21 20.97
C SER A 249 4.43 4.82 20.74
N ALA A 250 4.37 5.95 20.04
CA ALA A 250 3.11 6.60 19.68
C ALA A 250 2.35 5.79 18.60
N ILE A 251 3.05 5.23 17.61
CA ILE A 251 2.44 4.33 16.60
C ILE A 251 1.81 3.13 17.29
N ARG A 252 2.52 2.49 18.24
CA ARG A 252 2.02 1.32 18.99
C ARG A 252 0.75 1.63 19.77
N ARG A 253 0.68 2.80 20.42
CA ARG A 253 -0.52 3.25 21.12
C ARG A 253 -1.67 3.55 20.16
N LEU A 254 -1.41 4.34 19.10
CA LEU A 254 -2.42 4.75 18.15
C LEU A 254 -2.96 3.57 17.31
N ARG A 255 -2.21 2.50 17.14
CA ARG A 255 -2.70 1.26 16.51
C ARG A 255 -3.94 0.69 17.22
N GLN A 256 -4.01 0.81 18.55
CA GLN A 256 -5.16 0.38 19.34
C GLN A 256 -6.31 1.39 19.31
N ASP A 257 -5.99 2.68 19.40
CA ASP A 257 -6.99 3.76 19.45
C ASP A 257 -7.63 4.05 18.08
N VAL A 258 -6.86 3.88 17.02
CA VAL A 258 -7.24 4.15 15.64
C VAL A 258 -6.84 2.95 14.76
N PRO A 259 -7.55 1.82 14.85
CA PRO A 259 -7.33 0.70 13.96
C PRO A 259 -7.61 1.11 12.52
N ILE A 260 -6.80 0.58 11.60
CA ILE A 260 -6.94 0.82 10.16
C ILE A 260 -7.31 -0.47 9.44
N THR A 261 -7.84 -0.30 8.24
CA THR A 261 -7.94 -1.38 7.26
C THR A 261 -7.40 -0.91 5.91
N TYR A 262 -6.75 -1.81 5.19
CA TYR A 262 -6.28 -1.58 3.83
C TYR A 262 -7.26 -2.22 2.85
N ALA A 263 -8.07 -1.38 2.18
CA ALA A 263 -9.02 -1.78 1.16
C ALA A 263 -8.30 -1.92 -0.18
N ILE A 264 -8.04 -3.15 -0.61
CA ILE A 264 -7.22 -3.49 -1.77
C ILE A 264 -8.13 -3.68 -2.98
N PHE A 265 -7.96 -2.90 -4.04
CA PHE A 265 -8.89 -2.87 -5.16
C PHE A 265 -8.25 -3.02 -6.55
N ASP A 266 -6.92 -3.13 -6.66
CA ASP A 266 -6.23 -3.46 -7.91
C ASP A 266 -4.94 -4.21 -7.66
N LEU A 267 -4.46 -4.92 -8.70
CA LEU A 267 -3.24 -5.71 -8.73
C LEU A 267 -2.40 -5.28 -9.92
N LEU A 268 -1.15 -4.86 -9.66
CA LEU A 268 -0.27 -4.27 -10.68
C LEU A 268 0.88 -5.18 -11.08
N TRP A 269 1.18 -6.16 -10.24
CA TRP A 269 2.26 -7.13 -10.40
C TRP A 269 1.94 -8.41 -9.68
N LEU A 270 2.24 -9.55 -10.29
CA LEU A 270 2.05 -10.87 -9.69
C LEU A 270 3.17 -11.81 -10.15
N ASP A 271 3.97 -12.32 -9.20
CA ASP A 271 4.98 -13.39 -9.37
C ASP A 271 5.86 -13.26 -10.63
N GLY A 272 6.40 -12.07 -10.86
CA GLY A 272 7.30 -11.83 -11.99
C GLY A 272 6.61 -11.28 -13.24
N HIS A 273 5.30 -11.02 -13.20
CA HIS A 273 4.55 -10.53 -14.35
C HIS A 273 3.85 -9.20 -14.09
N PRO A 274 4.02 -8.20 -14.97
CA PRO A 274 3.23 -6.99 -14.91
C PRO A 274 1.77 -7.28 -15.29
N THR A 275 0.83 -6.91 -14.42
CA THR A 275 -0.60 -7.03 -14.71
C THR A 275 -1.19 -5.74 -15.26
N THR A 276 -0.42 -4.64 -15.25
CA THR A 276 -0.87 -3.31 -15.69
C THR A 276 -1.39 -3.28 -17.13
N GLY A 277 -0.83 -4.11 -18.03
CA GLY A 277 -1.29 -4.27 -19.41
C GLY A 277 -2.59 -5.09 -19.57
N LEU A 278 -3.03 -5.78 -18.54
CA LEU A 278 -4.26 -6.58 -18.59
C LEU A 278 -5.51 -5.68 -18.44
N PRO A 279 -6.67 -6.08 -19.01
CA PRO A 279 -7.94 -5.46 -18.71
C PRO A 279 -8.25 -5.45 -17.20
N TYR A 280 -8.96 -4.42 -16.70
CA TYR A 280 -9.35 -4.35 -15.29
C TYR A 280 -10.09 -5.62 -14.82
N SER A 281 -10.96 -6.18 -15.66
CA SER A 281 -11.70 -7.42 -15.35
C SER A 281 -10.77 -8.60 -15.02
N GLU A 282 -9.65 -8.74 -15.74
CA GLU A 282 -8.65 -9.79 -15.48
C GLU A 282 -7.81 -9.48 -14.25
N ARG A 283 -7.36 -8.23 -14.07
CA ARG A 283 -6.64 -7.83 -12.85
C ARG A 283 -7.49 -8.07 -11.61
N ARG A 284 -8.78 -7.76 -11.69
CA ARG A 284 -9.74 -7.99 -10.60
C ARG A 284 -9.91 -9.48 -10.29
N ARG A 285 -10.05 -10.31 -11.31
CA ARG A 285 -10.13 -11.77 -11.14
C ARG A 285 -8.88 -12.33 -10.48
N LEU A 286 -7.69 -11.90 -10.89
CA LEU A 286 -6.42 -12.29 -10.28
C LEU A 286 -6.35 -11.84 -8.82
N LEU A 287 -6.74 -10.59 -8.53
CA LEU A 287 -6.77 -10.05 -7.17
C LEU A 287 -7.69 -10.86 -6.25
N GLU A 288 -8.89 -11.19 -6.72
CA GLU A 288 -9.85 -12.01 -5.97
C GLU A 288 -9.32 -13.44 -5.73
N GLY A 289 -8.58 -13.98 -6.69
CA GLY A 289 -7.92 -15.28 -6.56
C GLY A 289 -6.87 -15.34 -5.45
N LEU A 290 -6.31 -14.20 -5.02
CA LEU A 290 -5.40 -14.14 -3.88
C LEU A 290 -6.09 -14.27 -2.52
N ASN A 291 -7.42 -14.23 -2.46
CA ASN A 291 -8.25 -14.40 -1.25
C ASN A 291 -7.77 -13.51 -0.07
N LEU A 292 -7.49 -12.25 -0.34
CA LEU A 292 -6.96 -11.31 0.64
C LEU A 292 -8.02 -10.90 1.66
N ALA A 293 -8.06 -11.60 2.79
CA ALA A 293 -8.91 -11.29 3.93
C ALA A 293 -8.12 -11.45 5.22
N GLY A 294 -8.05 -10.39 6.03
CA GLY A 294 -7.32 -10.38 7.29
C GLY A 294 -7.83 -9.29 8.24
N PRO A 295 -7.28 -9.20 9.46
CA PRO A 295 -7.78 -8.29 10.47
C PRO A 295 -7.61 -6.80 10.11
N ALA A 296 -6.66 -6.47 9.22
CA ALA A 296 -6.35 -5.10 8.81
C ALA A 296 -6.34 -4.90 7.28
N TRP A 297 -6.82 -5.87 6.50
CA TRP A 297 -6.91 -5.76 5.04
C TRP A 297 -8.02 -6.64 4.48
N HIS A 298 -8.56 -6.23 3.34
CA HIS A 298 -9.52 -7.02 2.56
C HIS A 298 -9.57 -6.52 1.12
N THR A 299 -10.11 -7.35 0.25
CA THR A 299 -10.52 -6.95 -1.10
C THR A 299 -12.01 -6.60 -1.06
N PRO A 300 -12.39 -5.30 -1.19
CA PRO A 300 -13.81 -4.89 -1.22
C PRO A 300 -14.55 -5.49 -2.40
N ALA A 301 -15.86 -5.63 -2.29
CA ALA A 301 -16.70 -6.08 -3.40
C ALA A 301 -16.66 -5.10 -4.59
N ALA A 302 -16.65 -5.65 -5.79
CA ALA A 302 -16.85 -4.94 -7.03
C ALA A 302 -18.25 -5.27 -7.58
N HIS A 303 -18.91 -4.29 -8.20
CA HIS A 303 -20.31 -4.38 -8.66
C HIS A 303 -20.38 -4.08 -10.16
N PRO A 304 -20.17 -5.09 -11.04
CA PRO A 304 -20.25 -4.90 -12.49
C PRO A 304 -21.67 -4.51 -12.91
N GLY A 305 -21.81 -3.39 -13.65
CA GLY A 305 -23.08 -2.93 -14.19
C GLY A 305 -24.06 -2.30 -13.18
N GLU A 306 -23.70 -2.17 -11.89
CA GLU A 306 -24.63 -1.76 -10.82
C GLU A 306 -24.33 -0.35 -10.25
N GLY A 307 -23.83 0.56 -11.08
CA GLY A 307 -23.34 1.87 -10.63
C GLY A 307 -24.40 2.74 -9.96
N THR A 308 -25.58 2.85 -10.56
CA THR A 308 -26.68 3.64 -10.00
C THR A 308 -27.16 3.08 -8.66
N ALA A 309 -27.27 1.76 -8.53
CA ALA A 309 -27.66 1.09 -7.30
C ALA A 309 -26.62 1.30 -6.19
N LEU A 310 -25.32 1.12 -6.50
CA LEU A 310 -24.24 1.33 -5.55
C LEU A 310 -24.13 2.80 -5.11
N LEU A 311 -24.27 3.77 -6.04
CA LEU A 311 -24.25 5.19 -5.69
C LEU A 311 -25.37 5.57 -4.71
N ASN A 312 -26.58 5.04 -4.91
CA ASN A 312 -27.69 5.23 -3.98
C ASN A 312 -27.41 4.60 -2.62
N ALA A 313 -26.88 3.38 -2.60
CA ALA A 313 -26.49 2.71 -1.35
C ALA A 313 -25.39 3.47 -0.59
N THR A 314 -24.35 3.96 -1.28
CA THR A 314 -23.30 4.78 -0.66
C THR A 314 -23.83 6.09 -0.11
N ARG A 315 -24.81 6.73 -0.77
CA ARG A 315 -25.46 7.94 -0.27
C ARG A 315 -26.23 7.68 1.01
N GLN A 316 -27.04 6.61 1.06
CA GLN A 316 -27.79 6.22 2.26
C GLN A 316 -26.87 5.83 3.41
N ALA A 317 -25.75 5.15 3.11
CA ALA A 317 -24.73 4.80 4.09
C ALA A 317 -23.86 6.01 4.53
N GLY A 318 -23.97 7.19 3.89
CA GLY A 318 -23.14 8.37 4.18
C GLY A 318 -21.67 8.17 3.80
N LEU A 319 -21.40 7.40 2.74
CA LEU A 319 -20.07 7.20 2.18
C LEU A 319 -19.78 8.27 1.10
N GLU A 320 -18.50 8.45 0.75
CA GLU A 320 -18.05 9.51 -0.14
C GLU A 320 -18.65 9.42 -1.56
N GLY A 321 -18.86 8.22 -2.07
CA GLY A 321 -19.37 7.97 -3.42
C GLY A 321 -18.88 6.65 -4.01
N VAL A 322 -18.72 6.62 -5.32
CA VAL A 322 -18.27 5.43 -6.05
C VAL A 322 -17.15 5.74 -7.03
N LEU A 323 -16.35 4.71 -7.31
CA LEU A 323 -15.40 4.65 -8.42
C LEU A 323 -16.00 3.74 -9.50
N ALA A 324 -16.14 4.25 -10.72
CA ALA A 324 -16.48 3.48 -11.91
C ALA A 324 -15.18 3.16 -12.65
N LYS A 325 -14.86 1.88 -12.81
CA LYS A 325 -13.66 1.39 -13.50
C LYS A 325 -14.09 0.65 -14.76
N ARG A 326 -13.62 1.08 -15.91
CA ARG A 326 -13.95 0.47 -17.20
C ARG A 326 -13.36 -0.93 -17.28
N LEU A 327 -14.19 -1.94 -17.59
CA LEU A 327 -13.85 -3.36 -17.53
C LEU A 327 -12.68 -3.76 -18.44
N ASP A 328 -12.61 -3.16 -19.64
CA ASP A 328 -11.57 -3.43 -20.64
C ASP A 328 -10.33 -2.54 -20.53
N SER A 329 -10.25 -1.67 -19.50
CA SER A 329 -9.15 -0.72 -19.37
C SER A 329 -7.89 -1.34 -18.77
N THR A 330 -6.75 -0.95 -19.31
CA THR A 330 -5.43 -1.17 -18.71
C THR A 330 -5.22 -0.25 -17.50
N TYR A 331 -4.18 -0.52 -16.72
CA TYR A 331 -3.75 0.37 -15.63
C TYR A 331 -2.62 1.26 -16.15
N GLU A 332 -2.80 2.57 -16.07
CA GLU A 332 -1.87 3.59 -16.57
C GLU A 332 -1.18 4.28 -15.36
N PRO A 333 0.01 3.79 -14.91
CA PRO A 333 0.67 4.33 -13.71
C PRO A 333 0.93 5.83 -13.81
N GLY A 334 0.51 6.58 -12.77
CA GLY A 334 0.70 8.03 -12.66
C GLY A 334 -0.23 8.88 -13.53
N VAL A 335 -1.01 8.27 -14.42
CA VAL A 335 -1.85 9.01 -15.37
C VAL A 335 -3.26 9.24 -14.80
N ARG A 336 -3.81 10.44 -15.04
CA ARG A 336 -5.23 10.70 -14.84
C ARG A 336 -5.99 10.30 -16.11
N THR A 337 -6.86 9.32 -15.97
CA THR A 337 -7.58 8.73 -17.11
C THR A 337 -9.09 8.84 -16.96
N ARG A 338 -9.79 8.81 -18.10
CA ARG A 338 -11.27 8.68 -18.14
C ARG A 338 -11.76 7.23 -18.03
N HIS A 339 -10.86 6.26 -18.01
CA HIS A 339 -11.21 4.86 -17.76
C HIS A 339 -11.65 4.62 -16.31
N TRP A 340 -11.20 5.47 -15.39
CA TRP A 340 -11.66 5.52 -14.02
C TRP A 340 -12.37 6.83 -13.75
N LEU A 341 -13.62 6.75 -13.27
CA LEU A 341 -14.44 7.90 -12.95
C LEU A 341 -14.79 7.88 -11.46
N LYS A 342 -14.61 9.00 -10.79
CA LYS A 342 -15.05 9.19 -9.40
C LYS A 342 -16.34 9.99 -9.37
N VAL A 343 -17.42 9.39 -8.84
CA VAL A 343 -18.73 10.02 -8.66
C VAL A 343 -18.98 10.17 -7.18
N LYS A 344 -18.97 11.40 -6.69
CA LYS A 344 -19.11 11.72 -5.26
C LYS A 344 -20.57 12.00 -4.90
N ASN A 345 -20.99 11.62 -3.69
CA ASN A 345 -22.30 11.95 -3.12
C ASN A 345 -22.40 13.43 -2.72
N HIS A 346 -21.28 14.05 -2.34
CA HIS A 346 -21.12 15.45 -2.03
C HIS A 346 -19.91 15.98 -2.80
N LEU A 347 -19.93 17.26 -3.16
CA LEU A 347 -18.77 17.88 -3.77
C LEU A 347 -17.71 18.08 -2.68
N ALA A 348 -16.60 17.40 -2.79
CA ALA A 348 -15.43 17.61 -1.96
C ALA A 348 -14.18 17.62 -2.86
N GLN A 349 -13.26 18.55 -2.59
CA GLN A 349 -12.06 18.75 -3.38
C GLN A 349 -10.93 19.21 -2.49
N ASP A 350 -9.69 18.97 -2.94
CA ASP A 350 -8.49 19.49 -2.31
C ASP A 350 -8.28 20.96 -2.69
N PHE A 351 -7.83 21.78 -1.73
CA PHE A 351 -7.52 23.19 -1.91
C PHE A 351 -6.18 23.52 -1.26
N VAL A 352 -5.48 24.47 -1.86
CA VAL A 352 -4.27 25.06 -1.28
C VAL A 352 -4.64 26.19 -0.34
N VAL A 353 -4.03 26.22 0.84
CA VAL A 353 -4.20 27.32 1.79
C VAL A 353 -3.21 28.43 1.43
N GLY A 354 -3.73 29.61 1.08
CA GLY A 354 -2.93 30.78 0.78
C GLY A 354 -2.97 31.86 1.88
N GLY A 355 -3.73 31.61 2.95
CA GLY A 355 -3.85 32.52 4.09
C GLY A 355 -4.97 32.13 5.03
N TRP A 356 -5.17 32.96 6.06
CA TRP A 356 -6.33 32.82 6.96
C TRP A 356 -6.83 34.20 7.44
N LEU A 357 -8.06 34.21 7.94
CA LEU A 357 -8.65 35.36 8.64
C LEU A 357 -8.62 35.09 10.15
N PRO A 358 -8.30 36.10 10.98
CA PRO A 358 -8.45 36.01 12.42
C PRO A 358 -9.89 35.70 12.83
N GLY A 359 -10.08 34.97 13.90
CA GLY A 359 -11.39 34.67 14.49
C GLY A 359 -11.81 35.71 15.50
N GLU A 360 -13.13 35.82 15.73
CA GLU A 360 -13.70 36.72 16.78
C GLU A 360 -13.84 35.95 18.11
N GLY A 361 -13.67 36.65 19.25
CA GLY A 361 -13.90 36.13 20.61
C GLY A 361 -12.89 35.08 21.05
N SER A 362 -13.37 33.99 21.65
CA SER A 362 -12.52 32.86 22.14
C SER A 362 -11.76 32.13 21.03
N ARG A 363 -12.12 32.31 19.77
CA ARG A 363 -11.42 31.77 18.57
C ARG A 363 -10.40 32.77 18.01
N GLY A 364 -9.82 33.64 18.82
CA GLY A 364 -8.97 34.77 18.41
C GLY A 364 -7.74 34.48 17.55
N ARG A 365 -7.47 33.20 17.20
CA ARG A 365 -6.32 32.83 16.37
C ARG A 365 -6.67 32.55 14.91
N LEU A 366 -7.60 31.65 14.61
CA LEU A 366 -8.00 31.30 13.24
C LEU A 366 -9.52 31.23 13.12
N GLY A 367 -10.11 32.11 12.28
CA GLY A 367 -11.54 32.15 12.00
C GLY A 367 -11.93 31.43 10.71
N ALA A 368 -11.12 31.60 9.65
CA ALA A 368 -11.34 30.92 8.37
C ALA A 368 -10.03 30.76 7.60
N LEU A 369 -9.86 29.65 6.87
CA LEU A 369 -8.81 29.47 5.88
C LEU A 369 -9.21 30.11 4.55
N LEU A 370 -8.26 30.71 3.86
CA LEU A 370 -8.39 31.23 2.50
C LEU A 370 -7.84 30.20 1.52
N LEU A 371 -8.68 29.78 0.58
CA LEU A 371 -8.48 28.63 -0.26
C LEU A 371 -8.19 29.02 -1.71
N GLY A 372 -7.36 28.26 -2.39
CA GLY A 372 -7.10 28.39 -3.81
C GLY A 372 -6.90 27.06 -4.54
N VAL A 373 -6.96 27.13 -5.84
CA VAL A 373 -6.62 26.06 -6.78
C VAL A 373 -5.71 26.62 -7.86
N TYR A 374 -4.80 25.79 -8.38
CA TYR A 374 -3.98 26.20 -9.51
C TYR A 374 -4.78 26.09 -10.81
N GLU A 375 -4.63 27.08 -11.66
CA GLU A 375 -5.17 27.10 -13.02
C GLU A 375 -4.00 27.30 -14.00
N ASN A 376 -3.97 26.52 -15.06
CA ASN A 376 -3.08 26.74 -16.19
C ASN A 376 -3.82 27.60 -17.19
N ASP A 377 -3.18 28.64 -17.70
CA ASP A 377 -3.72 29.36 -18.84
C ASP A 377 -3.74 28.43 -20.07
N GLU A 378 -4.77 28.53 -20.90
CA GLU A 378 -4.82 27.81 -22.17
C GLU A 378 -3.66 28.30 -23.05
N ILE A 379 -2.69 27.42 -23.32
CA ILE A 379 -1.52 27.74 -24.13
C ILE A 379 -1.95 27.79 -25.59
N SER A 380 -1.87 28.98 -26.21
CA SER A 380 -2.00 29.08 -27.65
C SER A 380 -0.75 28.52 -28.36
N PRO A 381 -0.86 27.90 -29.54
CA PRO A 381 0.30 27.38 -30.26
C PRO A 381 1.33 28.48 -30.55
N GLY A 382 2.47 28.43 -29.85
CA GLY A 382 3.57 29.39 -30.00
C GLY A 382 3.93 30.18 -28.75
N ASP A 383 3.13 30.12 -27.69
CA ASP A 383 3.41 30.81 -26.42
C ASP A 383 4.32 30.00 -25.50
N THR A 384 5.16 30.68 -24.72
CA THR A 384 5.91 30.08 -23.62
C THR A 384 4.99 29.79 -22.47
N PRO A 385 5.03 28.58 -21.85
CA PRO A 385 4.20 28.26 -20.69
C PRO A 385 4.49 29.23 -19.54
N GLU A 386 3.46 29.96 -19.09
CA GLU A 386 3.54 30.69 -17.83
C GLU A 386 3.38 29.73 -16.64
N PRO A 387 3.99 30.04 -15.49
CA PRO A 387 3.80 29.21 -14.30
C PRO A 387 2.32 29.22 -13.88
N PRO A 388 1.77 28.08 -13.41
CA PRO A 388 0.38 27.99 -13.01
C PRO A 388 0.06 29.02 -11.92
N ARG A 389 -1.08 29.72 -12.06
CA ARG A 389 -1.54 30.75 -11.12
C ARG A 389 -2.41 30.11 -10.03
N LEU A 390 -2.23 30.55 -8.78
CA LEU A 390 -3.09 30.16 -7.68
C LEU A 390 -4.32 31.07 -7.65
N CYS A 391 -5.47 30.55 -8.10
CA CYS A 391 -6.73 31.29 -8.15
C CYS A 391 -7.51 31.15 -6.84
N PHE A 392 -8.03 32.27 -6.33
CA PHE A 392 -8.79 32.28 -5.08
C PHE A 392 -10.14 31.58 -5.24
N ALA A 393 -10.41 30.57 -4.38
CA ALA A 393 -11.60 29.74 -4.41
C ALA A 393 -12.62 30.03 -3.29
N GLY A 394 -12.29 30.96 -2.37
CA GLY A 394 -13.15 31.29 -1.26
C GLY A 394 -12.53 31.07 0.11
N ARG A 395 -13.39 31.05 1.15
CA ARG A 395 -12.95 30.83 2.54
C ARG A 395 -13.76 29.73 3.21
N VAL A 396 -13.12 28.94 4.09
CA VAL A 396 -13.79 27.95 4.93
C VAL A 396 -13.59 28.29 6.40
N GLY A 397 -14.70 28.43 7.14
CA GLY A 397 -14.70 28.78 8.58
C GLY A 397 -15.46 27.78 9.44
N THR A 398 -15.86 26.63 8.89
CA THR A 398 -16.62 25.58 9.58
C THR A 398 -15.97 24.21 9.36
N GLY A 399 -16.30 23.25 10.21
CA GLY A 399 -15.78 21.87 10.12
C GLY A 399 -14.49 21.63 10.92
N PHE A 400 -14.03 22.61 11.70
CA PHE A 400 -12.86 22.50 12.56
C PHE A 400 -13.20 22.10 13.98
N THR A 401 -12.32 21.33 14.62
CA THR A 401 -12.26 21.20 16.09
C THR A 401 -11.28 22.24 16.65
N ASP A 402 -11.40 22.57 17.94
CA ASP A 402 -10.49 23.54 18.59
C ASP A 402 -9.02 23.03 18.58
N ALA A 403 -8.83 21.73 18.70
CA ALA A 403 -7.51 21.09 18.58
C ALA A 403 -6.92 21.26 17.17
N GLU A 404 -7.75 21.10 16.15
CA GLU A 404 -7.34 21.25 14.75
C GLU A 404 -7.03 22.70 14.40
N LEU A 405 -7.82 23.66 14.89
CA LEU A 405 -7.53 25.09 14.75
C LEU A 405 -6.15 25.44 15.34
N THR A 406 -5.85 24.94 16.55
CA THR A 406 -4.56 25.17 17.20
C THR A 406 -3.40 24.57 16.39
N ARG A 407 -3.59 23.35 15.88
CA ARG A 407 -2.61 22.65 15.06
C ARG A 407 -2.33 23.40 13.75
N LEU A 408 -3.38 23.83 13.05
CA LEU A 408 -3.27 24.56 11.79
C LEU A 408 -2.53 25.88 11.97
N VAL A 409 -2.82 26.63 13.03
CA VAL A 409 -2.07 27.87 13.35
C VAL A 409 -0.57 27.57 13.49
N GLY A 410 -0.21 26.52 14.23
CA GLY A 410 1.19 26.11 14.40
C GLY A 410 1.90 25.75 13.09
N LEU A 411 1.16 25.25 12.09
CA LEU A 411 1.69 24.92 10.76
C LEU A 411 1.77 26.16 9.85
N LEU A 412 0.81 27.07 9.95
CA LEU A 412 0.70 28.22 9.06
C LEU A 412 1.55 29.42 9.50
N ASP A 413 1.76 29.62 10.81
CA ASP A 413 2.55 30.73 11.34
C ASP A 413 3.99 30.80 10.77
N PRO A 414 4.74 29.70 10.64
CA PRO A 414 6.08 29.72 10.04
C PRO A 414 6.08 30.06 8.54
N LEU A 415 4.94 29.91 7.86
CA LEU A 415 4.78 30.13 6.42
C LEU A 415 4.29 31.53 6.07
N ARG A 416 4.24 32.47 7.03
CA ARG A 416 3.74 33.84 6.77
C ARG A 416 4.53 34.56 5.68
N ARG A 417 3.79 35.34 4.87
CA ARG A 417 4.33 36.19 3.83
C ARG A 417 3.58 37.53 3.80
N ASP A 418 4.21 38.55 3.21
CA ASP A 418 3.66 39.91 3.21
C ASP A 418 2.63 40.15 2.11
N THR A 419 2.64 39.37 1.05
CA THR A 419 1.80 39.56 -0.13
C THR A 419 0.88 38.38 -0.37
N PRO A 420 -0.33 38.56 -0.95
CA PRO A 420 -1.21 37.44 -1.30
C PRO A 420 -0.54 36.51 -2.29
N PRO A 421 -0.68 35.16 -2.12
CA PRO A 421 -0.22 34.20 -3.10
C PRO A 421 -1.20 33.99 -4.25
N PHE A 422 -2.40 34.59 -4.16
CA PHE A 422 -3.47 34.46 -5.16
C PHE A 422 -3.33 35.46 -6.30
N ASP A 423 -3.59 34.99 -7.52
CA ASP A 423 -3.67 35.79 -8.71
C ASP A 423 -4.96 35.44 -9.51
N PRO A 424 -5.93 36.38 -9.61
CA PRO A 424 -5.97 37.71 -8.98
C PRO A 424 -6.14 37.65 -7.44
N PRO A 425 -5.73 38.71 -6.73
CA PRO A 425 -5.89 38.74 -5.28
C PRO A 425 -7.38 38.75 -4.87
N PRO A 426 -7.72 38.26 -3.68
CA PRO A 426 -9.10 38.22 -3.19
C PRO A 426 -9.71 39.65 -3.07
N PRO A 427 -11.05 39.75 -3.00
CA PRO A 427 -11.73 41.04 -2.81
C PRO A 427 -11.19 41.81 -1.61
N ARG A 428 -11.13 43.18 -1.72
CA ARG A 428 -10.53 44.07 -0.72
C ARG A 428 -10.94 43.83 0.73
N PRO A 429 -12.22 43.55 1.09
CA PRO A 429 -12.57 43.26 2.49
C PRO A 429 -11.80 42.06 3.06
N THR A 430 -11.72 40.98 2.29
CA THR A 430 -10.96 39.77 2.68
C THR A 430 -9.45 40.05 2.72
N ALA A 431 -8.92 40.70 1.69
CA ALA A 431 -7.49 40.99 1.57
C ALA A 431 -6.94 41.88 2.70
N LYS A 432 -7.77 42.76 3.27
CA LYS A 432 -7.35 43.69 4.33
C LYS A 432 -7.11 43.02 5.68
N GLU A 433 -7.84 41.96 5.97
CA GLU A 433 -7.80 41.26 7.26
C GLU A 433 -6.98 39.97 7.20
N ALA A 434 -6.57 39.55 6.00
CA ALA A 434 -5.90 38.28 5.78
C ALA A 434 -4.46 38.30 6.28
N ILE A 435 -4.07 37.16 6.87
CA ILE A 435 -2.69 36.79 7.12
C ILE A 435 -2.31 35.81 6.03
N TRP A 436 -1.38 36.20 5.15
CA TRP A 436 -0.96 35.43 4.00
C TRP A 436 0.10 34.39 4.37
N VAL A 437 0.11 33.26 3.65
CA VAL A 437 1.13 32.21 3.81
C VAL A 437 1.63 31.70 2.47
N GLU A 438 2.83 31.10 2.49
CA GLU A 438 3.30 30.32 1.36
C GLU A 438 2.35 29.15 1.10
N PRO A 439 1.97 28.92 -0.17
CA PRO A 439 0.94 27.96 -0.55
C PRO A 439 1.45 26.51 -0.53
N GLU A 440 1.83 26.02 0.66
CA GLU A 440 2.41 24.70 0.88
C GLU A 440 1.45 23.70 1.54
N ILE A 441 0.36 24.19 2.15
CA ILE A 441 -0.59 23.35 2.88
C ILE A 441 -1.79 23.05 1.99
N VAL A 442 -2.10 21.75 1.83
CA VAL A 442 -3.31 21.28 1.14
C VAL A 442 -4.34 20.80 2.15
N VAL A 443 -5.59 21.16 1.93
CA VAL A 443 -6.73 20.77 2.76
C VAL A 443 -7.87 20.25 1.90
N GLU A 444 -8.61 19.27 2.40
CA GLU A 444 -9.86 18.82 1.79
C GLU A 444 -11.03 19.63 2.34
N VAL A 445 -11.89 20.10 1.44
CA VAL A 445 -13.09 20.86 1.77
C VAL A 445 -14.29 20.29 1.02
N GLU A 446 -15.34 19.99 1.76
CA GLU A 446 -16.66 19.66 1.22
C GLU A 446 -17.45 20.97 0.98
N PHE A 447 -18.19 21.01 -0.11
CA PHE A 447 -19.00 22.19 -0.48
C PHE A 447 -20.20 21.79 -1.31
N THR A 448 -21.21 22.66 -1.42
CA THR A 448 -22.42 22.36 -2.19
C THR A 448 -22.24 22.56 -3.69
N GLU A 449 -21.60 23.62 -4.10
CA GLU A 449 -21.36 23.94 -5.52
C GLU A 449 -20.27 24.99 -5.70
N TRP A 450 -19.71 25.05 -6.89
CA TRP A 450 -18.96 26.20 -7.37
C TRP A 450 -19.93 27.27 -7.89
N THR A 451 -19.78 28.49 -7.44
CA THR A 451 -20.50 29.63 -8.03
C THR A 451 -19.97 29.96 -9.43
N ASN A 452 -20.73 30.70 -10.21
CA ASN A 452 -20.32 31.16 -11.55
C ASN A 452 -19.05 32.04 -11.53
N VAL A 453 -18.71 32.62 -10.36
CA VAL A 453 -17.50 33.43 -10.17
C VAL A 453 -16.34 32.64 -9.57
N GLY A 454 -16.43 31.33 -9.55
CA GLY A 454 -15.33 30.45 -9.07
C GLY A 454 -15.15 30.42 -7.55
N ILE A 455 -16.19 30.71 -6.76
CA ILE A 455 -16.14 30.68 -5.30
C ILE A 455 -16.99 29.53 -4.76
N LEU A 456 -16.53 28.89 -3.68
CA LEU A 456 -17.24 27.79 -3.02
C LEU A 456 -18.49 28.27 -2.27
N ARG A 457 -19.58 27.48 -2.34
CA ARG A 457 -20.78 27.70 -1.55
C ARG A 457 -20.86 26.68 -0.42
N HIS A 458 -21.11 27.16 0.80
CA HIS A 458 -21.20 26.37 2.04
C HIS A 458 -20.01 25.41 2.27
N PRO A 459 -18.77 25.91 2.20
CA PRO A 459 -17.61 25.07 2.39
C PRO A 459 -17.47 24.62 3.86
N SER A 460 -17.07 23.35 4.06
CA SER A 460 -16.78 22.74 5.35
C SER A 460 -15.45 22.00 5.29
N TYR A 461 -14.55 22.31 6.20
CA TYR A 461 -13.25 21.68 6.33
C TYR A 461 -13.39 20.19 6.71
N LYS A 462 -12.61 19.33 6.08
CA LYS A 462 -12.55 17.88 6.35
C LYS A 462 -11.21 17.44 6.93
N GLY A 463 -10.12 18.05 6.49
CA GLY A 463 -8.80 17.69 6.96
C GLY A 463 -7.66 18.21 6.10
N GLN A 464 -6.43 18.12 6.62
CA GLN A 464 -5.21 18.39 5.86
C GLN A 464 -4.83 17.18 5.00
N ARG A 465 -4.34 17.44 3.79
CA ARG A 465 -3.86 16.43 2.85
C ARG A 465 -2.34 16.52 2.70
N VAL A 466 -1.61 15.78 3.53
CA VAL A 466 -0.13 15.72 3.49
C VAL A 466 0.41 14.83 2.38
N ASP A 467 -0.46 14.05 1.77
CA ASP A 467 -0.17 13.13 0.66
C ASP A 467 -0.27 13.81 -0.71
N LYS A 468 -0.60 15.11 -0.75
CA LYS A 468 -0.81 15.88 -1.99
C LYS A 468 0.26 16.95 -2.18
N ASP A 469 0.78 17.05 -3.41
CA ASP A 469 1.58 18.20 -3.82
C ASP A 469 0.64 19.40 -4.06
N PRO A 470 0.88 20.56 -3.43
CA PRO A 470 0.08 21.75 -3.65
C PRO A 470 -0.07 22.14 -5.13
N ARG A 471 0.97 21.95 -5.93
CA ARG A 471 0.98 22.29 -7.36
C ARG A 471 0.08 21.40 -8.22
N GLU A 472 -0.30 20.22 -7.71
CA GLU A 472 -1.25 19.33 -8.38
C GLU A 472 -2.72 19.65 -8.08
N VAL A 473 -2.98 20.63 -7.19
CA VAL A 473 -4.32 21.00 -6.77
C VAL A 473 -4.95 21.93 -7.81
N VAL A 474 -5.72 21.36 -8.70
CA VAL A 474 -6.43 22.07 -9.77
C VAL A 474 -7.94 22.01 -9.54
N ARG A 475 -8.68 22.92 -10.16
CA ARG A 475 -10.14 22.92 -10.11
C ARG A 475 -10.70 21.62 -10.71
N GLU A 476 -11.43 20.85 -9.92
CA GLU A 476 -12.13 19.66 -10.40
C GLU A 476 -13.48 20.11 -10.98
N MET A 477 -13.54 20.29 -12.30
CA MET A 477 -14.82 20.51 -12.99
C MET A 477 -15.47 19.17 -13.23
N GLY A 478 -16.65 18.92 -12.68
CA GLY A 478 -17.51 17.84 -13.11
C GLY A 478 -18.07 18.18 -14.51
N ASN A 479 -17.76 17.37 -15.48
CA ASN A 479 -18.38 17.44 -16.81
C ASN A 479 -19.86 17.07 -16.75
#